data_ccbd3e40597859ddb55027a75acfe938
#
_entry.id   ccbd3e40597859ddb55027a75acfe938
#
_cell.length_a   1.000
_cell.length_b   1.000
_cell.length_c   1.000
_cell.angle_alpha   90.00
_cell.angle_beta   90.00
_cell.angle_gamma   90.00
#
_symmetry.space_group_name_H-M   'P 1'
#
loop_
_entity.id
_entity.type
_entity.pdbx_description
1 polymer ?
#
loop_
_entity_poly.entity_id
_entity_poly.type
_entity_poly.pdbx_seq_one_letter_code
_entity_poly.pdbx_strand_id
1 'polypeptide(L)'
;GGEATHPADRVAEILRERGYEVDRHESLLDKLAEMTPEEQGEAVKNVYAGKAPIADLTDRYDLVLLISKIDGMMQPTERVMWPATKGTVDIPWYVYELPTIYVSTATPYALVDVPQVRTYINCYDDKPFTLESLVDKLEGKSEFKGISPVDAFCGLADTRI
;
A
#
# COMPACT_ATOMS: atom_id res chain seq x y z
N GLY A 1 -12.05 -13.11 20.57
CA GLY A 1 -12.03 -12.76 19.17
C GLY A 1 -10.63 -12.31 18.82
N GLY A 2 -9.93 -13.06 17.96
CA GLY A 2 -8.63 -12.61 17.45
C GLY A 2 -8.83 -11.35 16.62
N GLU A 3 -7.96 -10.37 16.77
CA GLU A 3 -7.90 -9.23 15.87
C GLU A 3 -7.73 -9.76 14.44
N ALA A 4 -8.56 -9.27 13.54
CA ALA A 4 -8.44 -9.64 12.12
C ALA A 4 -7.11 -9.09 11.61
N THR A 5 -6.20 -9.97 11.24
CA THR A 5 -4.89 -9.59 10.70
C THR A 5 -5.09 -8.77 9.43
N HIS A 6 -4.43 -7.64 9.32
CA HIS A 6 -4.53 -6.80 8.12
C HIS A 6 -4.05 -7.59 6.88
N PRO A 7 -4.73 -7.51 5.73
CA PRO A 7 -4.37 -8.29 4.54
C PRO A 7 -2.91 -8.10 4.09
N ALA A 8 -2.33 -6.93 4.32
CA ALA A 8 -0.92 -6.69 4.04
C ALA A 8 0.04 -7.55 4.88
N ASP A 9 -0.33 -7.89 6.12
CA ASP A 9 0.50 -8.76 6.96
C ASP A 9 0.47 -10.19 6.44
N ARG A 10 -0.71 -10.67 6.04
CA ARG A 10 -0.84 -12.00 5.43
C ARG A 10 -0.09 -12.10 4.10
N VAL A 11 -0.18 -11.09 3.24
CA VAL A 11 0.60 -11.08 1.98
C VAL A 11 2.11 -11.06 2.25
N ALA A 12 2.55 -10.29 3.26
CA ALA A 12 3.97 -10.27 3.65
C ALA A 12 4.45 -11.65 4.13
N GLU A 13 3.63 -12.38 4.90
CA GLU A 13 3.93 -13.75 5.30
C GLU A 13 4.08 -14.68 4.09
N ILE A 14 3.11 -14.68 3.17
CA ILE A 14 3.12 -15.52 1.96
C ILE A 14 4.38 -15.22 1.13
N LEU A 15 4.72 -13.95 0.93
CA LEU A 15 5.91 -13.57 0.18
C LEU A 15 7.20 -14.04 0.85
N ARG A 16 7.30 -13.91 2.18
CA ARG A 16 8.47 -14.41 2.94
C ARG A 16 8.59 -15.93 2.85
N GLU A 17 7.48 -16.67 2.97
CA GLU A 17 7.44 -18.13 2.78
C GLU A 17 7.92 -18.55 1.39
N ARG A 18 7.76 -17.67 0.38
CA ARG A 18 8.22 -17.87 -1.00
C ARG A 18 9.64 -17.39 -1.27
N GLY A 19 10.33 -16.87 -0.25
CA GLY A 19 11.74 -16.49 -0.31
C GLY A 19 12.01 -15.02 -0.65
N TYR A 20 11.01 -14.16 -0.64
CA TYR A 20 11.20 -12.72 -0.79
C TYR A 20 11.61 -12.07 0.53
N GLU A 21 12.49 -11.07 0.44
CA GLU A 21 12.77 -10.18 1.56
C GLU A 21 11.66 -9.12 1.63
N VAL A 22 10.94 -9.05 2.73
CA VAL A 22 9.79 -8.16 2.88
C VAL A 22 9.88 -7.39 4.18
N ASP A 23 10.00 -6.07 4.07
CA ASP A 23 9.86 -5.14 5.17
C ASP A 23 8.43 -4.58 5.20
N ARG A 24 7.84 -4.54 6.38
CA ARG A 24 6.58 -3.83 6.59
C ARG A 24 6.87 -2.37 6.90
N HIS A 25 6.16 -1.50 6.20
CA HIS A 25 6.20 -0.08 6.55
C HIS A 25 5.52 0.11 7.92
N GLU A 26 6.24 0.73 8.82
CA GLU A 26 5.72 1.19 10.10
C GLU A 26 5.46 2.69 10.02
N SER A 27 4.26 3.09 10.40
CA SER A 27 3.94 4.53 10.39
C SER A 27 4.81 5.28 11.39
N LEU A 28 5.17 6.52 11.06
CA LEU A 28 5.92 7.36 11.99
C LEU A 28 5.14 7.57 13.30
N LEU A 29 3.81 7.64 13.22
CA LEU A 29 2.95 7.82 14.40
C LEU A 29 3.03 6.61 15.34
N ASP A 30 3.06 5.39 14.78
CA ASP A 30 3.19 4.17 15.59
C ASP A 30 4.56 4.13 16.26
N LYS A 31 5.63 4.45 15.52
CA LYS A 31 6.99 4.57 16.08
C LYS A 31 7.09 5.64 17.15
N LEU A 32 6.46 6.80 16.95
CA LEU A 32 6.47 7.88 17.94
C LEU A 32 5.78 7.48 19.24
N ALA A 33 4.74 6.63 19.18
CA ALA A 33 4.04 6.15 20.36
C ALA A 33 4.93 5.30 21.28
N GLU A 34 5.97 4.67 20.74
CA GLU A 34 6.92 3.81 21.45
C GLU A 34 8.18 4.56 21.93
N MET A 35 8.36 5.81 21.51
CA MET A 35 9.55 6.62 21.80
C MET A 35 9.38 7.51 23.04
N THR A 36 10.50 7.83 23.68
CA THR A 36 10.53 8.86 24.73
C THR A 36 10.28 10.26 24.14
N PRO A 37 9.87 11.25 24.94
CA PRO A 37 9.65 12.62 24.45
C PRO A 37 10.86 13.25 23.74
N GLU A 38 12.08 12.94 24.20
CA GLU A 38 13.32 13.42 23.57
C GLU A 38 13.51 12.77 22.19
N GLU A 39 13.34 11.47 22.09
CA GLU A 39 13.43 10.73 20.83
C GLU A 39 12.36 11.16 19.83
N GLN A 40 11.13 11.40 20.30
CA GLN A 40 10.05 11.95 19.48
C GLN A 40 10.44 13.30 18.87
N GLY A 41 11.00 14.20 19.70
CA GLY A 41 11.44 15.51 19.25
C GLY A 41 12.54 15.43 18.18
N GLU A 42 13.46 14.49 18.29
CA GLU A 42 14.53 14.29 17.32
C GLU A 42 14.02 13.62 16.04
N ALA A 43 13.15 12.62 16.15
CA ALA A 43 12.51 11.97 15.02
C ALA A 43 11.71 12.97 14.17
N VAL A 44 10.90 13.81 14.81
CA VAL A 44 10.13 14.87 14.14
C VAL A 44 11.05 15.87 13.45
N LYS A 45 12.13 16.32 14.11
CA LYS A 45 13.12 17.21 13.47
C LYS A 45 13.76 16.59 12.23
N ASN A 46 14.09 15.30 12.28
CA ASN A 46 14.71 14.59 11.15
C ASN A 46 13.74 14.47 9.98
N VAL A 47 12.46 14.24 10.22
CA VAL A 47 11.41 14.22 9.18
C VAL A 47 11.30 15.60 8.51
N TYR A 48 11.18 16.67 9.28
CA TYR A 48 11.09 18.03 8.74
C TYR A 48 12.38 18.50 8.08
N ALA A 49 13.54 18.03 8.53
CA ALA A 49 14.83 18.37 7.91
C ALA A 49 15.04 17.64 6.55
N GLY A 50 14.14 16.76 6.14
CA GLY A 50 14.24 16.06 4.87
C GLY A 50 15.46 15.13 4.76
N LYS A 51 15.91 14.57 5.89
CA LYS A 51 17.14 13.76 5.98
C LYS A 51 17.01 12.31 5.51
N ALA A 52 15.85 11.89 4.98
CA ALA A 52 15.72 10.60 4.33
C ALA A 52 15.97 10.79 2.81
N PRO A 53 17.15 10.48 2.29
CA PRO A 53 17.41 10.58 0.87
C PRO A 53 16.60 9.52 0.11
N ILE A 54 16.25 9.83 -1.15
CA ILE A 54 15.54 8.89 -2.04
C ILE A 54 16.34 7.59 -2.17
N ALA A 55 17.66 7.69 -2.20
CA ALA A 55 18.57 6.54 -2.28
C ALA A 55 18.36 5.51 -1.16
N ASP A 56 18.00 5.93 0.06
CA ASP A 56 17.71 5.00 1.15
C ASP A 56 16.55 4.05 0.84
N LEU A 57 15.66 4.46 -0.05
CA LEU A 57 14.57 3.62 -0.54
C LEU A 57 14.96 2.87 -1.83
N THR A 58 15.48 3.58 -2.83
CA THR A 58 15.75 3.01 -4.16
C THR A 58 16.90 2.02 -4.18
N ASP A 59 17.88 2.18 -3.28
CA ASP A 59 19.02 1.26 -3.17
C ASP A 59 18.68 0.01 -2.34
N ARG A 60 17.57 0.08 -1.58
CA ARG A 60 17.19 -0.98 -0.65
C ARG A 60 16.05 -1.85 -1.15
N TYR A 61 15.13 -1.32 -1.95
CA TYR A 61 13.92 -2.01 -2.37
C TYR A 61 13.77 -2.03 -3.89
N ASP A 62 13.28 -3.13 -4.42
CA ASP A 62 12.98 -3.31 -5.85
C ASP A 62 11.53 -2.94 -6.18
N LEU A 63 10.63 -3.01 -5.18
CA LEU A 63 9.18 -2.85 -5.36
C LEU A 63 8.52 -2.32 -4.09
N VAL A 64 7.53 -1.46 -4.26
CA VAL A 64 6.59 -1.09 -3.20
C VAL A 64 5.24 -1.75 -3.49
N LEU A 65 4.73 -2.51 -2.52
CA LEU A 65 3.41 -3.11 -2.57
C LEU A 65 2.51 -2.44 -1.53
N LEU A 66 1.51 -1.70 -2.01
CA LEU A 66 0.51 -1.05 -1.16
C LEU A 66 -0.75 -1.91 -1.12
N ILE A 67 -1.18 -2.30 0.06
CA ILE A 67 -2.39 -3.10 0.24
C ILE A 67 -3.34 -2.37 1.18
N SER A 68 -4.53 -2.07 0.69
CA SER A 68 -5.57 -1.41 1.46
C SER A 68 -6.80 -2.30 1.62
N LYS A 69 -7.48 -2.10 2.73
CA LYS A 69 -8.82 -2.62 2.99
C LYS A 69 -9.70 -1.46 3.41
N ILE A 70 -10.28 -0.77 2.41
CA ILE A 70 -11.24 0.30 2.61
C ILE A 70 -12.62 -0.28 2.32
N ASP A 71 -13.32 -0.71 3.35
CA ASP A 71 -14.63 -1.37 3.26
C ASP A 71 -15.77 -0.54 3.86
N GLY A 72 -15.48 0.70 4.22
CA GLY A 72 -16.36 1.59 4.95
C GLY A 72 -17.55 2.10 4.17
N MET A 73 -18.55 1.26 3.94
CA MET A 73 -19.89 1.76 3.52
C MET A 73 -20.49 2.77 4.51
N MET A 74 -20.03 2.73 5.76
CA MET A 74 -20.49 3.59 6.85
C MET A 74 -19.61 4.83 7.05
N GLN A 75 -18.46 4.90 6.37
CA GLN A 75 -17.53 6.03 6.45
C GLN A 75 -17.21 6.54 5.05
N PRO A 76 -18.11 7.34 4.44
CA PRO A 76 -17.90 7.85 3.08
C PRO A 76 -16.69 8.79 2.94
N THR A 77 -16.05 9.13 4.06
CA THR A 77 -14.84 9.96 4.11
C THR A 77 -13.55 9.15 4.24
N GLU A 78 -13.64 7.82 4.32
CA GLU A 78 -12.44 6.99 4.38
C GLU A 78 -11.71 7.05 3.04
N ARG A 79 -10.50 7.59 3.08
CA ARG A 79 -9.64 7.81 1.92
C ARG A 79 -8.33 7.05 2.08
N VAL A 80 -7.68 6.78 0.97
CA VAL A 80 -6.35 6.20 0.98
C VAL A 80 -5.38 7.16 1.64
N MET A 81 -4.70 6.68 2.68
CA MET A 81 -3.59 7.40 3.30
C MET A 81 -2.28 6.85 2.74
N TRP A 82 -1.45 7.76 2.23
CA TRP A 82 -0.14 7.41 1.72
C TRP A 82 0.88 7.37 2.87
N PRO A 83 1.61 6.26 3.04
CA PRO A 83 2.70 6.23 4.00
C PRO A 83 3.80 7.18 3.52
N ALA A 84 4.01 8.28 4.25
CA ALA A 84 5.02 9.26 3.90
C ALA A 84 6.23 9.13 4.81
N THR A 85 7.40 9.13 4.21
CA THR A 85 8.69 9.22 4.94
C THR A 85 9.11 10.67 5.19
N LYS A 86 8.42 11.64 4.62
CA LYS A 86 8.77 13.08 4.67
C LYS A 86 7.59 13.98 5.07
N GLY A 87 6.94 13.67 6.18
CA GLY A 87 6.10 14.63 6.89
C GLY A 87 4.74 14.99 6.30
N THR A 88 4.40 14.58 5.08
CA THR A 88 3.06 14.72 4.53
C THR A 88 2.55 13.37 4.03
N VAL A 89 1.40 12.95 4.55
CA VAL A 89 0.75 11.67 4.19
C VAL A 89 0.17 11.67 2.78
N ASP A 90 0.21 12.80 2.08
CA ASP A 90 -0.51 13.01 0.83
C ASP A 90 0.37 12.97 -0.43
N ILE A 91 1.67 12.75 -0.28
CA ILE A 91 2.60 12.76 -1.42
C ILE A 91 3.30 11.40 -1.54
N PRO A 92 2.83 10.52 -2.44
CA PRO A 92 3.46 9.23 -2.69
C PRO A 92 4.66 9.38 -3.64
N TRP A 93 5.66 10.17 -3.25
CA TRP A 93 6.81 10.51 -4.08
C TRP A 93 7.53 9.27 -4.64
N TYR A 94 7.52 8.17 -3.93
CA TYR A 94 8.19 6.92 -4.33
C TYR A 94 7.56 6.22 -5.54
N VAL A 95 6.32 6.54 -5.92
CA VAL A 95 5.67 5.91 -7.09
C VAL A 95 6.34 6.27 -8.42
N TYR A 96 7.15 7.32 -8.44
CA TYR A 96 7.94 7.73 -9.61
C TYR A 96 9.36 7.17 -9.58
N GLU A 97 9.84 6.75 -8.43
CA GLU A 97 11.20 6.26 -8.22
C GLU A 97 11.29 4.73 -8.22
N LEU A 98 10.26 4.07 -7.72
CA LEU A 98 10.18 2.60 -7.63
C LEU A 98 8.91 2.06 -8.31
N PRO A 99 8.97 0.87 -8.91
CA PRO A 99 7.77 0.13 -9.27
C PRO A 99 6.85 0.03 -8.06
N THR A 100 5.61 0.51 -8.22
CA THR A 100 4.62 0.52 -7.14
C THR A 100 3.34 -0.13 -7.61
N ILE A 101 2.88 -1.14 -6.89
CA ILE A 101 1.63 -1.85 -7.13
C ILE A 101 0.67 -1.51 -5.99
N TYR A 102 -0.51 -1.05 -6.35
CA TYR A 102 -1.59 -0.84 -5.39
C TYR A 102 -2.61 -1.98 -5.47
N VAL A 103 -2.94 -2.57 -4.33
CA VAL A 103 -3.93 -3.64 -4.20
C VAL A 103 -5.05 -3.18 -3.30
N SER A 104 -6.28 -3.16 -3.82
CA SER A 104 -7.48 -3.02 -3.01
C SER A 104 -8.10 -4.38 -2.72
N THR A 105 -8.30 -4.70 -1.45
CA THR A 105 -8.94 -5.95 -1.02
C THR A 105 -10.41 -5.78 -0.67
N ALA A 106 -10.98 -4.60 -0.89
CA ALA A 106 -12.37 -4.30 -0.64
C ALA A 106 -13.00 -3.55 -1.84
N THR A 107 -13.17 -2.23 -1.76
CA THR A 107 -13.82 -1.46 -2.81
C THR A 107 -12.86 -1.11 -3.96
N PRO A 108 -13.33 -1.07 -5.22
CA PRO A 108 -12.50 -0.67 -6.36
C PRO A 108 -12.28 0.84 -6.46
N TYR A 109 -13.00 1.64 -5.68
CA TYR A 109 -13.02 3.10 -5.79
C TYR A 109 -11.78 3.80 -5.24
N ALA A 110 -10.93 3.08 -4.50
CA ALA A 110 -9.65 3.62 -4.02
C ALA A 110 -8.74 4.12 -5.16
N LEU A 111 -8.94 3.65 -6.39
CA LEU A 111 -8.20 4.13 -7.56
C LEU A 111 -8.32 5.65 -7.77
N VAL A 112 -9.45 6.25 -7.38
CA VAL A 112 -9.66 7.71 -7.47
C VAL A 112 -8.67 8.49 -6.61
N ASP A 113 -8.21 7.89 -5.50
CA ASP A 113 -7.23 8.49 -4.58
C ASP A 113 -5.77 8.25 -5.00
N VAL A 114 -5.55 7.27 -5.88
CA VAL A 114 -4.21 6.81 -6.25
C VAL A 114 -4.00 6.78 -7.79
N PRO A 115 -4.47 7.79 -8.54
CA PRO A 115 -4.42 7.77 -10.01
C PRO A 115 -2.99 7.75 -10.57
N GLN A 116 -1.99 8.09 -9.76
CA GLN A 116 -0.59 8.12 -10.13
C GLN A 116 0.09 6.74 -10.10
N VAL A 117 -0.53 5.71 -9.52
CA VAL A 117 0.02 4.34 -9.59
C VAL A 117 -0.20 3.76 -10.98
N ARG A 118 0.82 3.08 -11.50
CA ARG A 118 0.76 2.46 -12.83
C ARG A 118 0.09 1.09 -12.83
N THR A 119 0.09 0.44 -11.68
CA THR A 119 -0.49 -0.90 -11.52
C THR A 119 -1.45 -0.90 -10.34
N TYR A 120 -2.72 -1.15 -10.63
CA TYR A 120 -3.78 -1.22 -9.65
C TYR A 120 -4.53 -2.53 -9.77
N ILE A 121 -4.67 -3.26 -8.67
CA ILE A 121 -5.31 -4.59 -8.63
C ILE A 121 -6.50 -4.55 -7.68
N ASN A 122 -7.66 -5.00 -8.15
CA ASN A 122 -8.84 -5.23 -7.33
C ASN A 122 -8.95 -6.72 -6.97
N CYS A 123 -8.93 -7.03 -5.69
CA CYS A 123 -9.18 -8.38 -5.18
C CYS A 123 -10.62 -8.59 -4.74
N TYR A 124 -11.34 -7.52 -4.38
CA TYR A 124 -12.72 -7.50 -3.88
C TYR A 124 -12.97 -8.22 -2.56
N ASP A 125 -12.00 -8.98 -2.06
CA ASP A 125 -11.99 -9.56 -0.71
C ASP A 125 -10.55 -9.81 -0.21
N ASP A 126 -10.40 -10.16 1.05
CA ASP A 126 -9.13 -10.43 1.74
C ASP A 126 -9.05 -11.86 2.28
N LYS A 127 -9.81 -12.77 1.69
CA LYS A 127 -9.78 -14.18 2.13
C LYS A 127 -8.41 -14.81 1.83
N PRO A 128 -7.99 -15.80 2.63
CA PRO A 128 -6.68 -16.43 2.46
C PRO A 128 -6.39 -16.92 1.05
N PHE A 129 -7.36 -17.58 0.41
CA PHE A 129 -7.18 -18.07 -0.96
C PHE A 129 -7.09 -16.95 -2.01
N THR A 130 -7.74 -15.80 -1.77
CA THR A 130 -7.63 -14.62 -2.64
C THR A 130 -6.24 -14.02 -2.56
N LEU A 131 -5.69 -13.90 -1.35
CA LEU A 131 -4.34 -13.37 -1.13
C LEU A 131 -3.26 -14.32 -1.68
N GLU A 132 -3.43 -15.63 -1.54
CA GLU A 132 -2.56 -16.63 -2.19
C GLU A 132 -2.61 -16.49 -3.73
N SER A 133 -3.82 -16.40 -4.30
CA SER A 133 -4.00 -16.22 -5.72
C SER A 133 -3.42 -14.89 -6.23
N LEU A 134 -3.50 -13.83 -5.43
CA LEU A 134 -2.86 -12.55 -5.73
C LEU A 134 -1.34 -12.74 -5.91
N VAL A 135 -0.69 -13.39 -4.93
CA VAL A 135 0.76 -13.61 -5.01
C VAL A 135 1.12 -14.50 -6.19
N ASP A 136 0.34 -15.55 -6.50
CA ASP A 136 0.55 -16.37 -7.70
C ASP A 136 0.51 -15.54 -8.99
N LYS A 137 -0.38 -14.56 -9.07
CA LYS A 137 -0.50 -13.67 -10.22
C LYS A 137 0.66 -12.67 -10.29
N LEU A 138 1.11 -12.14 -9.15
CA LEU A 138 2.26 -11.24 -9.09
C LEU A 138 3.55 -11.95 -9.52
N GLU A 139 3.69 -13.24 -9.20
CA GLU A 139 4.80 -14.08 -9.65
C GLU A 139 4.67 -14.60 -11.09
N GLY A 140 3.57 -14.30 -11.76
CA GLY A 140 3.31 -14.79 -13.13
C GLY A 140 2.94 -16.28 -13.22
N LYS A 141 2.62 -16.94 -12.12
CA LYS A 141 2.17 -18.34 -12.09
C LYS A 141 0.75 -18.51 -12.61
N SER A 142 -0.04 -17.45 -12.58
CA SER A 142 -1.37 -17.41 -13.17
C SER A 142 -1.70 -16.03 -13.74
N GLU A 143 -2.60 -15.98 -14.71
CA GLU A 143 -2.97 -14.75 -15.41
C GLU A 143 -4.09 -13.99 -14.71
N PHE A 144 -4.11 -12.67 -14.86
CA PHE A 144 -5.27 -11.85 -14.53
C PHE A 144 -6.32 -12.01 -15.64
N LYS A 145 -7.51 -12.51 -15.28
CA LYS A 145 -8.63 -12.74 -16.22
C LYS A 145 -9.88 -11.95 -15.88
N GLY A 146 -9.90 -11.32 -14.70
CA GLY A 146 -11.01 -10.52 -14.24
C GLY A 146 -11.12 -9.20 -15.00
N ILE A 147 -12.35 -8.76 -15.24
CA ILE A 147 -12.67 -7.43 -15.74
C ILE A 147 -13.38 -6.70 -14.61
N SER A 148 -12.99 -5.47 -14.32
CA SER A 148 -13.68 -4.68 -13.30
C SER A 148 -15.14 -4.46 -13.71
N PRO A 149 -16.11 -4.80 -12.85
CA PRO A 149 -17.53 -4.57 -13.14
C PRO A 149 -17.92 -3.09 -13.03
N VAL A 150 -17.04 -2.24 -12.55
CA VAL A 150 -17.28 -0.82 -12.36
C VAL A 150 -16.16 0.03 -12.96
N ASP A 151 -16.52 1.25 -13.33
CA ASP A 151 -15.58 2.31 -13.69
C ASP A 151 -15.46 3.25 -12.47
N ALA A 152 -14.28 3.25 -11.85
CA ALA A 152 -14.02 4.05 -10.66
C ALA A 152 -14.13 5.57 -10.91
N PHE A 153 -13.98 6.02 -12.14
CA PHE A 153 -14.05 7.42 -12.54
C PHE A 153 -15.39 7.80 -13.20
N CYS A 154 -16.35 6.87 -13.26
CA CYS A 154 -17.69 7.13 -13.83
C CYS A 154 -17.64 7.71 -15.26
N GLY A 155 -16.71 7.30 -16.07
CA GLY A 155 -16.52 7.80 -17.44
C GLY A 155 -15.79 9.16 -17.54
N LEU A 156 -15.34 9.72 -16.42
CA LEU A 156 -14.63 11.01 -16.40
C LEU A 156 -13.17 10.90 -16.82
N ALA A 157 -12.59 9.73 -16.73
CA ALA A 157 -11.23 9.45 -17.18
C ALA A 157 -11.15 8.05 -17.79
N ASP A 158 -10.38 7.89 -18.86
CA ASP A 158 -10.14 6.56 -19.43
C ASP A 158 -9.01 5.89 -18.64
N THR A 159 -9.37 4.88 -17.86
CA THR A 159 -8.45 4.06 -17.07
C THR A 159 -8.23 2.67 -17.65
N ARG A 160 -8.80 2.42 -18.83
CA ARG A 160 -8.62 1.15 -19.56
C ARG A 160 -7.34 1.25 -20.36
N ILE A 161 -6.43 0.38 -20.04
CA ILE A 161 -5.18 0.16 -20.78
C ILE A 161 -5.34 -1.08 -21.65
#